data_b0ce1fdb17b392dfce874ce73573abda
#
_entry.id   b0ce1fdb17b392dfce874ce73573abda
#
_cell.length_a   1.000
_cell.length_b   1.000
_cell.length_c   1.000
_cell.angle_alpha   90.00
_cell.angle_beta   90.00
_cell.angle_gamma   90.00
#
_symmetry.space_group_name_H-M   'P 1'
#
loop_
_entity.id
_entity.type
_entity.pdbx_description
1 polymer ?
#
loop_
_entity_poly.entity_id
_entity_poly.type
_entity_poly.pdbx_seq_one_letter_code
_entity_poly.pdbx_strand_id
1 'polypeptide(L)'
;MKPTVRSIAALAGVSRGTVSRVLNNQPDVSAEVRARVLRIIEETGYRKDTRFQGAEKIHIGVIVAHWQNEYFTNSTLRGIHLAERELNTARIQLDVRRMLSRSDGEYIRVCEELLESGVRGLVLNAPDNIVIAAEIERLSKAGVAVVTYNSDLPNSTRVCHVGQDLMKSGKIAAGLMARSLSPENVISSDSSADTNMENTTPRRISVLVAREWSRAKARARIIQTAVQDPASL
;
A
#
# COMPACT_ATOMS: atom_id res chain seq x y z
N MET A 1 -31.21 -0.66 11.51
CA MET A 1 -29.91 -0.34 10.82
C MET A 1 -29.27 0.82 11.57
N LYS A 2 -27.99 0.73 12.00
CA LYS A 2 -27.37 1.86 12.73
C LYS A 2 -27.21 3.06 11.79
N PRO A 3 -27.65 4.26 12.19
CA PRO A 3 -27.49 5.46 11.38
C PRO A 3 -26.00 5.79 11.20
N THR A 4 -25.63 6.24 10.01
CA THR A 4 -24.25 6.59 9.64
C THR A 4 -24.21 7.99 9.06
N VAL A 5 -23.02 8.65 9.04
CA VAL A 5 -22.84 9.95 8.36
C VAL A 5 -23.34 9.91 6.90
N ARG A 6 -23.17 8.76 6.24
CA ARG A 6 -23.65 8.57 4.86
C ARG A 6 -25.17 8.58 4.76
N SER A 7 -25.86 7.88 5.69
CA SER A 7 -27.34 7.88 5.69
C SER A 7 -27.92 9.24 6.06
N ILE A 8 -27.30 9.98 7.01
CA ILE A 8 -27.70 11.35 7.36
C ILE A 8 -27.51 12.29 6.18
N ALA A 9 -26.39 12.20 5.47
CA ALA A 9 -26.10 13.01 4.30
C ALA A 9 -27.15 12.79 3.19
N ALA A 10 -27.54 11.54 2.95
CA ALA A 10 -28.59 11.19 2.00
C ALA A 10 -29.96 11.74 2.42
N LEU A 11 -30.34 11.60 3.69
CA LEU A 11 -31.61 12.12 4.21
C LEU A 11 -31.67 13.65 4.22
N ALA A 12 -30.55 14.31 4.51
CA ALA A 12 -30.45 15.76 4.53
C ALA A 12 -30.28 16.40 3.14
N GLY A 13 -30.05 15.61 2.09
CA GLY A 13 -29.78 16.10 0.74
C GLY A 13 -28.49 16.92 0.65
N VAL A 14 -27.44 16.56 1.45
CA VAL A 14 -26.17 17.27 1.50
C VAL A 14 -25.00 16.30 1.35
N SER A 15 -23.80 16.84 1.15
CA SER A 15 -22.59 16.04 1.12
C SER A 15 -22.20 15.49 2.51
N ARG A 16 -21.48 14.36 2.56
CA ARG A 16 -20.89 13.84 3.82
C ARG A 16 -20.00 14.86 4.50
N GLY A 17 -19.28 15.67 3.72
CA GLY A 17 -18.46 16.77 4.21
C GLY A 17 -19.28 17.83 4.93
N THR A 18 -20.45 18.17 4.42
CA THR A 18 -21.38 19.12 5.05
C THR A 18 -21.89 18.60 6.40
N VAL A 19 -22.29 17.31 6.46
CA VAL A 19 -22.68 16.68 7.74
C VAL A 19 -21.53 16.72 8.74
N SER A 20 -20.32 16.40 8.31
CA SER A 20 -19.13 16.45 9.17
C SER A 20 -18.86 17.86 9.70
N ARG A 21 -19.00 18.90 8.87
CA ARG A 21 -18.85 20.29 9.29
C ARG A 21 -19.89 20.70 10.32
N VAL A 22 -21.15 20.29 10.13
CA VAL A 22 -22.22 20.53 11.14
C VAL A 22 -21.90 19.84 12.45
N LEU A 23 -21.49 18.56 12.42
CA LEU A 23 -21.12 17.79 13.60
C LEU A 23 -19.89 18.36 14.35
N ASN A 24 -19.00 19.05 13.63
CA ASN A 24 -17.82 19.72 14.20
C ASN A 24 -18.05 21.21 14.46
N ASN A 25 -19.29 21.66 14.37
CA ASN A 25 -19.70 23.05 14.62
C ASN A 25 -18.94 24.10 13.79
N GLN A 26 -18.57 23.76 12.54
CA GLN A 26 -17.84 24.67 11.66
C GLN A 26 -18.74 25.84 11.24
N PRO A 27 -18.23 27.10 11.21
CA PRO A 27 -19.05 28.28 10.93
C PRO A 27 -19.46 28.43 9.45
N ASP A 28 -18.83 27.70 8.54
CA ASP A 28 -19.00 27.79 7.09
C ASP A 28 -20.22 27.04 6.53
N VAL A 29 -21.15 26.62 7.39
CA VAL A 29 -22.42 25.98 7.01
C VAL A 29 -23.58 26.92 7.32
N SER A 30 -24.46 27.14 6.32
CA SER A 30 -25.64 28.00 6.50
C SER A 30 -26.52 27.49 7.64
N ALA A 31 -27.19 28.44 8.33
CA ALA A 31 -28.06 28.13 9.48
C ALA A 31 -29.19 27.14 9.08
N GLU A 32 -29.73 27.28 7.88
CA GLU A 32 -30.79 26.39 7.34
C GLU A 32 -30.31 24.95 7.17
N VAL A 33 -29.14 24.78 6.54
CA VAL A 33 -28.54 23.44 6.33
C VAL A 33 -28.17 22.83 7.67
N ARG A 34 -27.63 23.61 8.58
CA ARG A 34 -27.31 23.19 9.94
C ARG A 34 -28.53 22.66 10.68
N ALA A 35 -29.63 23.44 10.70
CA ALA A 35 -30.87 23.06 11.37
C ALA A 35 -31.46 21.77 10.76
N ARG A 36 -31.43 21.61 9.44
CA ARG A 36 -31.90 20.41 8.73
C ARG A 36 -31.10 19.17 9.13
N VAL A 37 -29.78 19.26 9.11
CA VAL A 37 -28.90 18.13 9.48
C VAL A 37 -29.08 17.77 10.96
N LEU A 38 -29.16 18.75 11.87
CA LEU A 38 -29.36 18.49 13.31
C LEU A 38 -30.69 17.79 13.57
N ARG A 39 -31.79 18.21 12.93
CA ARG A 39 -33.09 17.55 13.05
C ARG A 39 -33.00 16.06 12.63
N ILE A 40 -32.37 15.75 11.49
CA ILE A 40 -32.22 14.36 11.02
C ILE A 40 -31.34 13.54 11.98
N ILE A 41 -30.32 14.14 12.58
CA ILE A 41 -29.49 13.51 13.61
C ILE A 41 -30.37 13.14 14.82
N GLU A 42 -31.24 14.02 15.24
CA GLU A 42 -32.16 13.80 16.40
C GLU A 42 -33.19 12.73 16.07
N GLU A 43 -33.86 12.81 14.90
CA GLU A 43 -34.86 11.84 14.43
C GLU A 43 -34.28 10.43 14.22
N THR A 44 -33.05 10.32 13.74
CA THR A 44 -32.38 9.03 13.50
C THR A 44 -31.69 8.45 14.74
N GLY A 45 -31.63 9.23 15.83
CA GLY A 45 -30.88 8.84 17.03
C GLY A 45 -29.38 8.68 16.78
N TYR A 46 -28.85 9.32 15.73
CA TYR A 46 -27.41 9.27 15.44
C TYR A 46 -26.64 9.92 16.57
N ARG A 47 -25.77 9.16 17.19
CA ARG A 47 -24.78 9.71 18.12
C ARG A 47 -23.43 9.67 17.44
N LYS A 48 -22.81 10.85 17.30
CA LYS A 48 -21.39 10.93 16.93
C LYS A 48 -20.64 10.02 17.88
N ASP A 49 -19.83 9.14 17.37
CA ASP A 49 -19.02 8.26 18.22
C ASP A 49 -18.06 9.11 19.06
N THR A 50 -18.49 9.37 20.30
CA THR A 50 -17.77 10.24 21.24
C THR A 50 -16.72 9.47 22.02
N ARG A 51 -16.56 8.15 21.77
CA ARG A 51 -15.53 7.35 22.44
C ARG A 51 -14.13 7.94 22.31
N PHE A 52 -13.94 8.80 21.31
CA PHE A 52 -12.68 9.50 21.06
C PHE A 52 -12.74 11.02 21.37
N GLN A 53 -13.85 11.56 21.90
CA GLN A 53 -13.90 12.98 22.31
C GLN A 53 -13.09 13.14 23.61
N GLY A 54 -11.98 13.87 23.53
CA GLY A 54 -11.04 14.05 24.64
C GLY A 54 -9.83 13.12 24.59
N ALA A 55 -9.85 12.06 23.79
CA ALA A 55 -8.66 11.22 23.60
C ALA A 55 -7.59 11.96 22.78
N GLU A 56 -6.35 11.78 23.18
CA GLU A 56 -5.17 12.25 22.46
C GLU A 56 -5.17 11.76 20.99
N LYS A 57 -4.72 12.60 20.07
CA LYS A 57 -4.57 12.18 18.66
C LYS A 57 -3.56 11.05 18.58
N ILE A 58 -3.90 10.01 17.82
CA ILE A 58 -2.96 8.94 17.53
C ILE A 58 -2.05 9.41 16.40
N HIS A 59 -0.76 9.50 16.66
CA HIS A 59 0.25 9.86 15.67
C HIS A 59 0.77 8.60 15.01
N ILE A 60 0.77 8.60 13.66
CA ILE A 60 1.31 7.53 12.83
C ILE A 60 2.35 8.14 11.90
N GLY A 61 3.59 7.66 11.99
CA GLY A 61 4.65 7.99 11.06
C GLY A 61 4.48 7.23 9.74
N VAL A 62 4.75 7.89 8.63
CA VAL A 62 4.79 7.26 7.31
C VAL A 62 6.10 7.59 6.63
N ILE A 63 6.94 6.58 6.39
CA ILE A 63 8.21 6.75 5.69
C ILE A 63 8.01 6.39 4.23
N VAL A 64 8.17 7.41 3.37
CA VAL A 64 8.13 7.25 1.92
C VAL A 64 9.56 7.11 1.42
N ALA A 65 9.91 5.92 0.96
CA ALA A 65 11.24 5.62 0.45
C ALA A 65 11.61 6.50 -0.75
N HIS A 66 12.89 6.80 -0.88
CA HIS A 66 13.41 7.46 -2.08
C HIS A 66 13.39 6.50 -3.27
N TRP A 67 12.65 6.85 -4.32
CA TRP A 67 12.62 6.14 -5.58
C TRP A 67 13.09 7.04 -6.71
N GLN A 68 13.90 6.50 -7.61
CA GLN A 68 14.29 7.21 -8.83
C GLN A 68 13.09 7.47 -9.75
N ASN A 69 12.08 6.62 -9.66
CA ASN A 69 10.84 6.76 -10.42
C ASN A 69 9.83 7.62 -9.63
N GLU A 70 9.69 8.88 -10.04
CA GLU A 70 8.76 9.83 -9.45
C GLU A 70 7.29 9.40 -9.57
N TYR A 71 6.93 8.64 -10.59
CA TYR A 71 5.56 8.16 -10.77
C TYR A 71 5.11 7.31 -9.58
N PHE A 72 5.97 6.38 -9.13
CA PHE A 72 5.66 5.54 -7.97
C PHE A 72 5.55 6.37 -6.70
N THR A 73 6.49 7.28 -6.46
CA THR A 73 6.49 8.19 -5.31
C THR A 73 5.22 9.04 -5.28
N ASN A 74 4.87 9.65 -6.41
CA ASN A 74 3.70 10.51 -6.53
C ASN A 74 2.38 9.73 -6.33
N SER A 75 2.29 8.50 -6.84
CA SER A 75 1.14 7.63 -6.64
C SER A 75 0.97 7.24 -5.17
N THR A 76 2.08 6.91 -4.48
CA THR A 76 2.10 6.61 -3.05
C THR A 76 1.67 7.84 -2.24
N LEU A 77 2.24 9.02 -2.49
CA LEU A 77 1.86 10.26 -1.80
C LEU A 77 0.39 10.62 -2.01
N ARG A 78 -0.13 10.42 -3.22
CA ARG A 78 -1.57 10.63 -3.49
C ARG A 78 -2.43 9.70 -2.63
N GLY A 79 -2.06 8.43 -2.50
CA GLY A 79 -2.75 7.48 -1.62
C GLY A 79 -2.70 7.91 -0.15
N ILE A 80 -1.54 8.37 0.33
CA ILE A 80 -1.36 8.89 1.69
C ILE A 80 -2.25 10.11 1.93
N HIS A 81 -2.28 11.08 1.02
CA HIS A 81 -3.13 12.27 1.16
C HIS A 81 -4.63 11.94 1.16
N LEU A 82 -5.07 10.94 0.40
CA LEU A 82 -6.45 10.47 0.46
C LEU A 82 -6.75 9.84 1.81
N ALA A 83 -5.87 8.99 2.32
CA ALA A 83 -6.01 8.36 3.64
C ALA A 83 -6.01 9.41 4.76
N GLU A 84 -5.13 10.41 4.71
CA GLU A 84 -5.08 11.50 5.69
C GLU A 84 -6.42 12.22 5.83
N ARG A 85 -7.09 12.51 4.72
CA ARG A 85 -8.42 13.15 4.73
C ARG A 85 -9.49 12.29 5.41
N GLU A 86 -9.41 10.97 5.25
CA GLU A 86 -10.34 10.03 5.88
C GLU A 86 -9.99 9.81 7.37
N LEU A 87 -8.73 9.67 7.69
CA LEU A 87 -8.23 9.39 9.03
C LEU A 87 -8.32 10.59 9.98
N ASN A 88 -8.29 11.81 9.45
CA ASN A 88 -8.44 13.03 10.27
C ASN A 88 -9.77 13.04 11.04
N THR A 89 -10.83 12.44 10.49
CA THR A 89 -12.12 12.26 11.19
C THR A 89 -12.04 11.26 12.34
N ALA A 90 -11.09 10.32 12.28
CA ALA A 90 -10.83 9.31 13.32
C ALA A 90 -9.78 9.76 14.34
N ARG A 91 -9.36 11.02 14.33
CA ARG A 91 -8.28 11.56 15.16
C ARG A 91 -6.93 10.87 15.00
N ILE A 92 -6.66 10.40 13.82
CA ILE A 92 -5.34 9.92 13.43
C ILE A 92 -4.65 11.05 12.68
N GLN A 93 -3.44 11.36 13.12
CA GLN A 93 -2.56 12.33 12.45
C GLN A 93 -1.42 11.57 11.81
N LEU A 94 -1.17 11.85 10.53
CA LEU A 94 -0.03 11.29 9.81
C LEU A 94 1.15 12.26 9.85
N ASP A 95 2.33 11.75 10.19
CA ASP A 95 3.61 12.43 10.04
C ASP A 95 4.36 11.77 8.90
N VAL A 96 4.36 12.41 7.72
CA VAL A 96 4.89 11.84 6.49
C VAL A 96 6.31 12.32 6.27
N ARG A 97 7.28 11.40 6.23
CA ARG A 97 8.69 11.67 5.98
C ARG A 97 9.12 11.10 4.63
N ARG A 98 9.67 11.94 3.79
CA ARG A 98 10.26 11.51 2.51
C ARG A 98 11.76 11.31 2.72
N MET A 99 12.25 10.15 2.36
CA MET A 99 13.67 9.87 2.43
C MET A 99 14.42 10.50 1.26
N LEU A 100 15.62 10.97 1.52
CA LEU A 100 16.53 11.53 0.52
C LEU A 100 17.44 10.47 -0.08
N SER A 101 17.67 9.38 0.65
CA SER A 101 18.45 8.23 0.20
C SER A 101 17.78 6.91 0.65
N ARG A 102 18.37 5.79 0.27
CA ARG A 102 17.94 4.45 0.73
C ARG A 102 18.96 3.79 1.66
N SER A 103 19.78 4.60 2.32
CA SER A 103 20.75 4.08 3.28
C SER A 103 20.08 3.64 4.57
N ASP A 104 20.59 2.57 5.18
CA ASP A 104 20.09 2.07 6.46
C ASP A 104 20.20 3.14 7.55
N GLY A 105 21.31 3.92 7.55
CA GLY A 105 21.50 5.02 8.50
C GLY A 105 20.43 6.10 8.40
N GLU A 106 19.96 6.43 7.21
CA GLU A 106 18.86 7.39 7.06
C GLU A 106 17.53 6.81 7.55
N TYR A 107 17.26 5.52 7.29
CA TYR A 107 16.08 4.85 7.84
C TYR A 107 16.06 4.92 9.37
N ILE A 108 17.17 4.54 10.01
CA ILE A 108 17.30 4.58 11.47
C ILE A 108 17.07 5.99 12.00
N ARG A 109 17.75 7.00 11.42
CA ARG A 109 17.59 8.40 11.83
C ARG A 109 16.13 8.87 11.73
N VAL A 110 15.45 8.59 10.63
CA VAL A 110 14.04 8.98 10.44
C VAL A 110 13.11 8.22 11.41
N CYS A 111 13.40 6.96 11.70
CA CYS A 111 12.67 6.20 12.72
C CYS A 111 12.85 6.80 14.12
N GLU A 112 14.07 7.23 14.47
CA GLU A 112 14.36 7.89 15.74
C GLU A 112 13.61 9.21 15.87
N GLU A 113 13.67 10.08 14.86
CA GLU A 113 12.94 11.34 14.84
C GLU A 113 11.42 11.15 15.02
N LEU A 114 10.85 10.12 14.35
CA LEU A 114 9.44 9.79 14.48
C LEU A 114 9.11 9.24 15.87
N LEU A 115 9.97 8.41 16.43
CA LEU A 115 9.80 7.88 17.79
C LEU A 115 9.80 9.04 18.82
N GLU A 116 10.74 9.97 18.70
CA GLU A 116 10.82 11.17 19.55
C GLU A 116 9.57 12.07 19.40
N SER A 117 8.97 12.13 18.20
CA SER A 117 7.71 12.86 18.00
C SER A 117 6.47 12.17 18.58
N GLY A 118 6.63 11.00 19.20
CA GLY A 118 5.58 10.29 19.91
C GLY A 118 4.65 9.48 19.01
N VAL A 119 5.12 8.99 17.86
CA VAL A 119 4.30 8.10 17.02
C VAL A 119 3.99 6.79 17.72
N ARG A 120 2.76 6.32 17.57
CA ARG A 120 2.26 5.04 18.09
C ARG A 120 2.26 3.92 17.03
N GLY A 121 2.41 4.29 15.78
CA GLY A 121 2.52 3.37 14.66
C GLY A 121 3.41 3.93 13.57
N LEU A 122 4.00 3.05 12.78
CA LEU A 122 4.89 3.39 11.68
C LEU A 122 4.55 2.58 10.45
N VAL A 123 4.39 3.25 9.33
CA VAL A 123 4.21 2.64 8.01
C VAL A 123 5.46 2.92 7.18
N LEU A 124 6.14 1.88 6.74
CA LEU A 124 7.41 2.04 6.03
C LEU A 124 7.58 1.08 4.86
N ASN A 125 8.27 1.56 3.84
CA ASN A 125 8.79 0.75 2.76
C ASN A 125 10.30 0.66 2.94
N ALA A 126 10.78 -0.48 3.39
CA ALA A 126 12.16 -0.69 3.78
C ALA A 126 12.84 -1.78 2.94
N PRO A 127 14.16 -1.69 2.76
CA PRO A 127 14.92 -2.78 2.18
C PRO A 127 14.88 -4.02 3.09
N ASP A 128 14.84 -5.20 2.47
CA ASP A 128 14.92 -6.48 3.19
C ASP A 128 16.37 -6.76 3.59
N ASN A 129 16.74 -6.32 4.78
CA ASN A 129 18.03 -6.60 5.38
C ASN A 129 17.95 -6.69 6.92
N ILE A 130 18.98 -7.27 7.51
CA ILE A 130 19.03 -7.54 8.94
C ILE A 130 19.07 -6.28 9.80
N VAL A 131 19.63 -5.18 9.30
CA VAL A 131 19.74 -3.91 10.05
C VAL A 131 18.36 -3.31 10.24
N ILE A 132 17.57 -3.26 9.18
CA ILE A 132 16.21 -2.74 9.27
C ILE A 132 15.28 -3.69 10.04
N ALA A 133 15.49 -5.00 9.94
CA ALA A 133 14.73 -5.96 10.75
C ALA A 133 14.99 -5.74 12.26
N ALA A 134 16.23 -5.51 12.64
CA ALA A 134 16.61 -5.19 14.03
C ALA A 134 16.01 -3.85 14.49
N GLU A 135 15.95 -2.85 13.61
CA GLU A 135 15.32 -1.56 13.91
C GLU A 135 13.81 -1.71 14.13
N ILE A 136 13.13 -2.50 13.31
CA ILE A 136 11.71 -2.82 13.52
C ILE A 136 11.49 -3.51 14.86
N GLU A 137 12.38 -4.43 15.25
CA GLU A 137 12.31 -5.08 16.55
C GLU A 137 12.49 -4.07 17.70
N ARG A 138 13.43 -3.13 17.58
CA ARG A 138 13.64 -2.04 18.56
C ARG A 138 12.38 -1.18 18.71
N LEU A 139 11.78 -0.76 17.60
CA LEU A 139 10.54 0.02 17.58
C LEU A 139 9.37 -0.74 18.22
N SER A 140 9.23 -2.02 17.90
CA SER A 140 8.18 -2.87 18.48
C SER A 140 8.35 -3.01 20.00
N LYS A 141 9.57 -3.15 20.50
CA LYS A 141 9.89 -3.16 21.93
C LYS A 141 9.60 -1.81 22.61
N ALA A 142 9.72 -0.71 21.88
CA ALA A 142 9.33 0.62 22.32
C ALA A 142 7.81 0.88 22.26
N GLY A 143 7.01 -0.12 21.85
CA GLY A 143 5.54 -0.04 21.76
C GLY A 143 5.01 0.58 20.48
N VAL A 144 5.84 0.74 19.46
CA VAL A 144 5.43 1.25 18.12
C VAL A 144 5.02 0.08 17.24
N ALA A 145 3.78 0.08 16.76
CA ALA A 145 3.27 -0.90 15.80
C ALA A 145 3.82 -0.60 14.40
N VAL A 146 4.52 -1.55 13.79
CA VAL A 146 5.13 -1.35 12.47
C VAL A 146 4.38 -2.12 11.40
N VAL A 147 4.04 -1.45 10.31
CA VAL A 147 3.45 -2.01 9.09
C VAL A 147 4.39 -1.75 7.92
N THR A 148 4.71 -2.78 7.16
CA THR A 148 5.48 -2.61 5.92
C THR A 148 4.56 -2.49 4.72
N TYR A 149 4.95 -1.72 3.72
CA TYR A 149 4.23 -1.65 2.45
C TYR A 149 5.16 -1.80 1.26
N ASN A 150 4.62 -2.32 0.14
CA ASN A 150 5.32 -2.60 -1.11
C ASN A 150 6.47 -3.60 -0.98
N SER A 151 7.49 -3.34 -0.17
CA SER A 151 8.55 -4.27 0.17
C SER A 151 8.27 -4.92 1.51
N ASP A 152 8.46 -6.23 1.59
CA ASP A 152 8.22 -6.98 2.82
C ASP A 152 9.52 -7.35 3.53
N LEU A 153 9.44 -7.43 4.86
CA LEU A 153 10.46 -8.00 5.76
C LEU A 153 9.85 -9.16 6.54
N PRO A 154 9.77 -10.36 5.96
CA PRO A 154 9.06 -11.48 6.58
C PRO A 154 9.67 -11.91 7.92
N ASN A 155 10.97 -11.70 8.11
CA ASN A 155 11.71 -12.07 9.32
C ASN A 155 11.79 -10.94 10.35
N SER A 156 10.84 -10.01 10.36
CA SER A 156 10.75 -8.90 11.32
C SER A 156 9.52 -9.02 12.21
N THR A 157 9.48 -8.26 13.30
CA THR A 157 8.36 -8.17 14.24
C THR A 157 7.26 -7.22 13.78
N ARG A 158 7.16 -6.94 12.48
CA ARG A 158 6.09 -6.13 11.92
C ARG A 158 4.71 -6.72 12.19
N VAL A 159 3.70 -5.87 12.35
CA VAL A 159 2.31 -6.30 12.58
C VAL A 159 1.72 -6.96 11.33
N CYS A 160 1.92 -6.34 10.17
CA CYS A 160 1.49 -6.88 8.88
C CYS A 160 2.25 -6.24 7.72
N HIS A 161 2.06 -6.81 6.54
CA HIS A 161 2.54 -6.27 5.27
C HIS A 161 1.37 -5.94 4.35
N VAL A 162 1.46 -4.81 3.66
CA VAL A 162 0.51 -4.39 2.63
C VAL A 162 1.25 -4.29 1.30
N GLY A 163 1.07 -5.27 0.45
CA GLY A 163 1.78 -5.31 -0.82
C GLY A 163 1.32 -6.42 -1.74
N GLN A 164 1.98 -6.51 -2.88
CA GLN A 164 1.75 -7.53 -3.87
C GLN A 164 2.57 -8.79 -3.52
N ASP A 165 1.99 -9.96 -3.67
CA ASP A 165 2.72 -11.23 -3.65
C ASP A 165 3.53 -11.38 -4.95
N LEU A 166 4.79 -10.96 -4.89
CA LEU A 166 5.67 -10.94 -6.05
C LEU A 166 5.99 -12.35 -6.57
N MET A 167 6.03 -13.36 -5.68
CA MET A 167 6.26 -14.75 -6.10
C MET A 167 5.07 -15.28 -6.89
N LYS A 168 3.85 -15.02 -6.42
CA LYS A 168 2.63 -15.40 -7.13
C LYS A 168 2.50 -14.64 -8.45
N SER A 169 2.82 -13.36 -8.47
CA SER A 169 2.82 -12.54 -9.68
C SER A 169 3.80 -13.07 -10.72
N GLY A 170 5.01 -13.44 -10.31
CA GLY A 170 6.01 -14.06 -11.18
C GLY A 170 5.55 -15.40 -11.78
N LYS A 171 4.92 -16.26 -10.95
CA LYS A 171 4.36 -17.53 -11.44
C LYS A 171 3.24 -17.32 -12.45
N ILE A 172 2.35 -16.36 -12.20
CA ILE A 172 1.26 -16.02 -13.12
C ILE A 172 1.83 -15.51 -14.44
N ALA A 173 2.82 -14.60 -14.41
CA ALA A 173 3.47 -14.08 -15.60
C ALA A 173 4.14 -15.18 -16.42
N ALA A 174 4.86 -16.09 -15.76
CA ALA A 174 5.48 -17.24 -16.43
C ALA A 174 4.44 -18.17 -17.09
N GLY A 175 3.32 -18.45 -16.40
CA GLY A 175 2.24 -19.26 -16.94
C GLY A 175 1.55 -18.62 -18.15
N LEU A 176 1.35 -17.31 -18.13
CA LEU A 176 0.79 -16.58 -19.27
C LEU A 176 1.74 -16.60 -20.47
N MET A 177 3.04 -16.37 -20.25
CA MET A 177 4.05 -16.45 -21.30
C MET A 177 4.16 -17.84 -21.91
N ALA A 178 4.14 -18.89 -21.08
CA ALA A 178 4.17 -20.27 -21.57
C ALA A 178 2.99 -20.58 -22.49
N ARG A 179 1.79 -20.15 -22.14
CA ARG A 179 0.59 -20.30 -22.98
C ARG A 179 0.65 -19.51 -24.27
N SER A 180 1.19 -18.29 -24.23
CA SER A 180 1.33 -17.43 -25.42
C SER A 180 2.34 -17.96 -26.43
N LEU A 181 3.30 -18.77 -25.95
CA LEU A 181 4.37 -19.36 -26.77
C LEU A 181 4.13 -20.82 -27.09
N SER A 182 2.98 -21.40 -26.74
CA SER A 182 2.64 -22.77 -27.15
C SER A 182 2.46 -22.83 -28.66
N PRO A 183 2.88 -23.98 -29.32
CA PRO A 183 2.82 -24.12 -30.77
C PRO A 183 1.44 -23.86 -31.39
N GLU A 184 0.37 -24.18 -30.63
CA GLU A 184 -1.02 -23.99 -31.05
C GLU A 184 -1.41 -22.50 -31.21
N ASN A 185 -0.75 -21.58 -30.46
CA ASN A 185 -1.03 -20.14 -30.55
C ASN A 185 -0.08 -19.41 -31.51
N VAL A 186 1.04 -20.04 -31.95
CA VAL A 186 1.99 -19.43 -32.86
C VAL A 186 1.57 -19.63 -34.32
N ILE A 187 0.74 -20.64 -34.63
CA ILE A 187 0.32 -20.98 -35.99
C ILE A 187 -0.75 -20.03 -36.55
N SER A 188 -1.40 -19.21 -35.74
CA SER A 188 -2.50 -18.34 -36.18
C SER A 188 -2.06 -16.98 -36.77
N SER A 189 -0.77 -16.63 -36.76
CA SER A 189 -0.30 -15.32 -37.23
C SER A 189 0.48 -15.35 -38.57
N ASP A 190 0.85 -16.52 -39.10
CA ASP A 190 1.55 -16.60 -40.37
C ASP A 190 0.99 -17.75 -41.25
N SER A 191 0.00 -17.43 -42.06
CA SER A 191 -0.55 -18.33 -43.10
C SER A 191 0.23 -18.27 -44.41
N SER A 192 1.50 -17.95 -44.39
CA SER A 192 2.35 -17.99 -45.58
C SER A 192 3.83 -18.15 -45.26
N ALA A 193 4.26 -19.34 -44.85
CA ALA A 193 5.65 -19.70 -45.00
C ALA A 193 5.85 -21.23 -44.87
N ASP A 194 6.45 -21.79 -45.86
CA ASP A 194 6.96 -23.13 -46.10
C ASP A 194 7.20 -24.04 -44.89
N THR A 195 6.65 -25.23 -45.01
CA THR A 195 6.96 -26.45 -44.26
C THR A 195 8.41 -26.90 -44.46
N ASN A 196 9.30 -26.51 -43.55
CA ASN A 196 10.52 -27.23 -43.23
C ASN A 196 10.81 -27.04 -41.72
N MET A 197 10.10 -27.83 -40.90
CA MET A 197 10.29 -27.89 -39.46
C MET A 197 11.24 -29.04 -39.11
N GLU A 198 12.53 -28.85 -39.25
CA GLU A 198 13.54 -29.78 -38.70
C GLU A 198 14.60 -29.08 -37.82
N ASN A 199 14.33 -27.91 -37.21
CA ASN A 199 15.23 -27.36 -36.19
C ASN A 199 14.53 -26.35 -35.28
N THR A 200 13.55 -26.79 -34.51
CA THR A 200 13.01 -25.94 -33.41
C THR A 200 13.91 -26.03 -32.21
N THR A 201 14.90 -25.15 -32.14
CA THR A 201 15.58 -24.86 -30.87
C THR A 201 14.53 -24.45 -29.82
N PRO A 202 14.49 -25.11 -28.66
CA PRO A 202 13.50 -24.77 -27.64
C PRO A 202 13.63 -23.30 -27.28
N ARG A 203 12.52 -22.53 -27.43
CA ARG A 203 12.49 -21.12 -27.10
C ARG A 203 12.66 -20.98 -25.59
N ARG A 204 13.74 -20.36 -25.17
CA ARG A 204 14.03 -20.10 -23.77
C ARG A 204 13.18 -18.91 -23.28
N ILE A 205 12.33 -19.14 -22.29
CA ILE A 205 11.57 -18.07 -21.63
C ILE A 205 12.37 -17.66 -20.39
N SER A 206 12.81 -16.40 -20.36
CA SER A 206 13.44 -15.82 -19.18
C SER A 206 12.43 -14.92 -18.46
N VAL A 207 12.00 -15.30 -17.26
CA VAL A 207 11.17 -14.47 -16.42
C VAL A 207 12.08 -13.74 -15.44
N LEU A 208 12.15 -12.42 -15.58
CA LEU A 208 12.88 -11.56 -14.65
C LEU A 208 12.03 -11.36 -13.39
N VAL A 209 12.36 -12.07 -12.33
CA VAL A 209 11.79 -11.79 -11.02
C VAL A 209 12.60 -10.66 -10.41
N ALA A 210 12.06 -9.45 -10.38
CA ALA A 210 12.63 -8.36 -9.64
C ALA A 210 12.51 -8.68 -8.13
N ARG A 211 13.56 -9.26 -7.55
CA ARG A 211 13.76 -9.20 -6.11
C ARG A 211 14.19 -7.78 -5.80
N GLU A 212 13.50 -7.14 -4.89
CA GLU A 212 13.85 -5.82 -4.43
C GLU A 212 15.32 -5.70 -4.06
N TRP A 213 15.84 -4.56 -4.45
CA TRP A 213 17.22 -4.14 -4.35
C TRP A 213 17.68 -4.01 -2.89
N SER A 214 18.12 -5.08 -2.27
CA SER A 214 19.08 -4.92 -1.20
C SER A 214 20.45 -4.68 -1.84
N ARG A 215 21.15 -3.62 -1.44
CA ARG A 215 22.48 -3.26 -1.95
C ARG A 215 23.56 -4.34 -1.73
N ALA A 216 23.26 -5.38 -0.99
CA ALA A 216 24.13 -6.53 -0.80
C ALA A 216 23.84 -7.52 -1.95
N LYS A 217 24.56 -7.36 -3.06
CA LYS A 217 24.63 -8.31 -4.18
C LYS A 217 23.31 -8.54 -4.92
N ALA A 218 22.94 -7.58 -5.76
CA ALA A 218 22.03 -7.80 -6.88
C ALA A 218 22.62 -8.82 -7.86
N ARG A 219 22.56 -10.09 -7.52
CA ARG A 219 22.57 -11.14 -8.51
C ARG A 219 21.13 -11.33 -8.92
N ALA A 220 20.73 -10.71 -10.04
CA ALA A 220 19.57 -11.15 -10.78
C ALA A 220 19.76 -12.66 -11.03
N ARG A 221 19.10 -13.50 -10.25
CA ARG A 221 18.95 -14.90 -10.61
C ARG A 221 17.94 -14.92 -11.73
N ILE A 222 18.45 -14.97 -12.96
CA ILE A 222 17.68 -15.41 -14.11
C ILE A 222 17.32 -16.86 -13.80
N ILE A 223 16.09 -17.09 -13.37
CA ILE A 223 15.57 -18.46 -13.29
C ILE A 223 15.30 -18.86 -14.74
N GLN A 224 16.28 -19.51 -15.36
CA GLN A 224 16.10 -20.19 -16.62
C GLN A 224 15.25 -21.44 -16.34
N THR A 225 13.96 -21.33 -16.52
CA THR A 225 13.10 -22.52 -16.58
C THR A 225 13.13 -22.99 -18.02
N ALA A 226 13.94 -24.02 -18.31
CA ALA A 226 13.77 -24.79 -19.52
C ALA A 226 12.47 -25.56 -19.37
N VAL A 227 11.44 -25.19 -20.11
CA VAL A 227 10.22 -26.01 -20.22
C VAL A 227 10.56 -27.20 -21.08
N GLN A 228 11.04 -28.29 -20.48
CA GLN A 228 11.31 -29.55 -21.16
C GLN A 228 10.11 -30.50 -21.11
N ASP A 229 9.09 -30.22 -20.30
CA ASP A 229 7.90 -31.07 -20.23
C ASP A 229 6.70 -30.27 -19.67
N PRO A 230 5.60 -30.13 -20.43
CA PRO A 230 4.38 -29.46 -19.92
C PRO A 230 3.64 -30.23 -18.82
N ALA A 231 4.02 -31.45 -18.50
CA ALA A 231 3.40 -32.27 -17.49
C ALA A 231 3.99 -32.09 -16.07
N SER A 232 5.01 -31.24 -15.91
CA SER A 232 5.71 -31.02 -14.63
C SER A 232 5.42 -29.66 -13.97
N LEU A 233 4.32 -28.97 -14.36
CA LEU A 233 3.83 -27.75 -13.71
C LEU A 233 2.51 -27.97 -13.00
#